data_de8deda461a980e5db1dea016a3c058d
#
_entry.id   de8deda461a980e5db1dea016a3c058d
#
_cell.length_a   1.000
_cell.length_b   1.000
_cell.length_c   1.000
_cell.angle_alpha   90.00
_cell.angle_beta   90.00
_cell.angle_gamma   90.00
#
_symmetry.space_group_name_H-M   'P 1'
#
loop_
_entity.id
_entity.type
_entity.pdbx_description
1 polymer ?
#
loop_
_entity_poly.entity_id
_entity_poly.type
_entity_poly.pdbx_seq_one_letter_code
_entity_poly.pdbx_strand_id
1 'polypeptide(L)'
;MVTSSTSVIYSPEHVLQNRGRVAIFIDGSNLFYAALQLGIEIDYSKLLCHLTQGSRLFRSFFYTGVDPSNEKQQGFLLWMRRNGYRVVSKELVQLPDGSKKANLDVEIAVDMMALVGCYDTAILVSGDGDLAYAVDAVSYRGARVEVVSLRSMTSDSLINVADRYIDLESIREDIQKAPRTTYTYRPLTGGLTPPELSSTSWEDNVSESANAGTSPLEPLDNLDNNAPA
;
A
#
# COMPACT_ATOMS: atom_id res chain seq x y z
N MET A 1 -32.27 -48.17 6.56
CA MET A 1 -32.08 -46.80 6.01
C MET A 1 -30.96 -46.16 6.81
N VAL A 2 -29.77 -46.09 6.26
CA VAL A 2 -28.61 -45.47 6.89
C VAL A 2 -28.49 -44.09 6.31
N THR A 3 -28.78 -43.07 7.11
CA THR A 3 -28.58 -41.65 6.71
C THR A 3 -27.11 -41.34 6.81
N SER A 4 -26.45 -41.23 5.68
CA SER A 4 -25.08 -40.76 5.55
C SER A 4 -25.00 -39.26 5.92
N SER A 5 -24.48 -38.95 7.11
CA SER A 5 -24.12 -37.61 7.51
C SER A 5 -22.88 -37.19 6.75
N THR A 6 -23.03 -36.41 5.70
CA THR A 6 -21.92 -35.77 5.02
C THR A 6 -21.38 -34.66 5.93
N SER A 7 -20.31 -34.96 6.68
CA SER A 7 -19.57 -33.94 7.40
C SER A 7 -18.90 -33.03 6.39
N VAL A 8 -19.38 -31.78 6.27
CA VAL A 8 -18.72 -30.73 5.51
C VAL A 8 -17.39 -30.44 6.23
N ILE A 9 -16.31 -30.97 5.68
CA ILE A 9 -14.95 -30.65 6.14
C ILE A 9 -14.66 -29.24 5.68
N TYR A 10 -14.83 -28.25 6.56
CA TYR A 10 -14.35 -26.89 6.34
C TYR A 10 -12.83 -26.94 6.29
N SER A 11 -12.22 -26.83 5.10
CA SER A 11 -10.79 -26.60 5.00
C SER A 11 -10.44 -25.24 5.62
N PRO A 12 -9.30 -25.10 6.31
CA PRO A 12 -8.86 -23.81 6.89
C PRO A 12 -8.84 -22.67 5.88
N GLU A 13 -8.65 -22.94 4.60
CA GLU A 13 -8.68 -21.98 3.50
C GLU A 13 -10.07 -21.36 3.26
N HIS A 14 -11.16 -22.09 3.49
CA HIS A 14 -12.52 -21.55 3.35
C HIS A 14 -12.89 -20.55 4.47
N VAL A 15 -12.32 -20.70 5.66
CA VAL A 15 -12.52 -19.75 6.77
C VAL A 15 -11.85 -18.41 6.47
N LEU A 16 -10.76 -18.42 5.69
CA LEU A 16 -10.04 -17.23 5.27
C LEU A 16 -10.76 -16.44 4.16
N GLN A 17 -11.70 -17.02 3.43
CA GLN A 17 -12.39 -16.40 2.30
C GLN A 17 -13.56 -15.49 2.73
N ASN A 18 -14.11 -15.64 3.92
CA ASN A 18 -15.22 -14.80 4.36
C ASN A 18 -14.76 -13.63 5.22
N ARG A 19 -14.10 -12.64 4.60
CA ARG A 19 -13.69 -11.40 5.25
C ARG A 19 -14.84 -10.39 5.37
N GLY A 20 -15.99 -10.66 4.73
CA GLY A 20 -17.10 -9.71 4.65
C GLY A 20 -16.72 -8.40 3.94
N ARG A 21 -17.12 -7.28 4.53
CA ARG A 21 -16.72 -5.94 4.08
C ARG A 21 -15.34 -5.62 4.63
N VAL A 22 -14.43 -5.23 3.75
CA VAL A 22 -13.04 -4.94 4.12
C VAL A 22 -12.80 -3.42 4.10
N ALA A 23 -12.24 -2.89 5.17
CA ALA A 23 -11.62 -1.56 5.20
C ALA A 23 -10.10 -1.70 5.27
N ILE A 24 -9.37 -0.91 4.47
CA ILE A 24 -7.91 -0.97 4.39
C ILE A 24 -7.36 0.37 4.89
N PHE A 25 -6.42 0.31 5.85
CA PHE A 25 -5.77 1.46 6.46
C PHE A 25 -4.27 1.34 6.21
N ILE A 26 -3.72 2.23 5.36
CA ILE A 26 -2.32 2.15 4.92
C ILE A 26 -1.54 3.31 5.52
N ASP A 27 -0.60 3.00 6.40
CA ASP A 27 0.45 3.91 6.80
C ASP A 27 1.45 4.04 5.64
N GLY A 28 1.39 5.17 4.94
CA GLY A 28 2.21 5.40 3.75
C GLY A 28 3.69 5.46 4.07
N SER A 29 4.07 5.97 5.24
CA SER A 29 5.47 6.04 5.68
C SER A 29 6.02 4.65 5.95
N ASN A 30 5.30 3.86 6.73
CA ASN A 30 5.72 2.49 7.07
C ASN A 30 5.82 1.61 5.81
N LEU A 31 4.81 1.67 4.93
CA LEU A 31 4.83 0.94 3.66
C LEU A 31 5.99 1.37 2.76
N PHE A 32 6.30 2.66 2.69
CA PHE A 32 7.41 3.18 1.90
C PHE A 32 8.75 2.61 2.35
N TYR A 33 9.04 2.67 3.65
CA TYR A 33 10.29 2.15 4.19
C TYR A 33 10.38 0.62 4.07
N ALA A 34 9.27 -0.09 4.21
CA ALA A 34 9.20 -1.54 3.97
C ALA A 34 9.51 -1.88 2.51
N ALA A 35 8.96 -1.14 1.55
CA ALA A 35 9.23 -1.32 0.13
C ALA A 35 10.69 -1.03 -0.22
N LEU A 36 11.27 0.03 0.40
CA LEU A 36 12.67 0.37 0.24
C LEU A 36 13.59 -0.76 0.75
N GLN A 37 13.28 -1.33 1.91
CA GLN A 37 14.05 -2.45 2.48
C GLN A 37 13.94 -3.72 1.63
N LEU A 38 12.76 -3.97 1.03
CA LEU A 38 12.55 -5.08 0.09
C LEU A 38 13.16 -4.84 -1.29
N GLY A 39 13.59 -3.61 -1.59
CA GLY A 39 14.13 -3.23 -2.91
C GLY A 39 13.07 -3.30 -4.03
N ILE A 40 11.83 -2.96 -3.73
CA ILE A 40 10.72 -2.98 -4.70
C ILE A 40 10.05 -1.62 -4.82
N GLU A 41 9.42 -1.40 -5.95
CA GLU A 41 8.46 -0.32 -6.17
C GLU A 41 7.04 -0.87 -6.07
N ILE A 42 6.21 -0.30 -5.19
CA ILE A 42 4.83 -0.76 -4.99
C ILE A 42 3.95 -0.32 -6.18
N ASP A 43 3.23 -1.27 -6.74
CA ASP A 43 2.06 -1.01 -7.58
C ASP A 43 0.82 -0.93 -6.69
N TYR A 44 0.36 0.27 -6.42
CA TYR A 44 -0.77 0.49 -5.51
C TYR A 44 -2.09 -0.11 -6.03
N SER A 45 -2.26 -0.23 -7.36
CA SER A 45 -3.44 -0.90 -7.92
C SER A 45 -3.40 -2.40 -7.65
N LYS A 46 -2.23 -3.02 -7.81
CA LYS A 46 -2.02 -4.43 -7.46
C LYS A 46 -2.15 -4.68 -5.97
N LEU A 47 -1.59 -3.79 -5.14
CA LEU A 47 -1.72 -3.87 -3.68
C LEU A 47 -3.19 -3.86 -3.27
N LEU A 48 -3.98 -2.90 -3.78
CA LEU A 48 -5.41 -2.81 -3.49
C LEU A 48 -6.15 -4.08 -3.92
N CYS A 49 -5.86 -4.58 -5.12
CA CYS A 49 -6.45 -5.81 -5.65
C CYS A 49 -6.10 -7.02 -4.78
N HIS A 50 -4.83 -7.18 -4.41
CA HIS A 50 -4.35 -8.28 -3.57
C HIS A 50 -4.98 -8.24 -2.17
N LEU A 51 -4.98 -7.09 -1.51
CA LEU A 51 -5.56 -6.95 -0.18
C LEU A 51 -7.09 -7.15 -0.16
N THR A 52 -7.76 -6.84 -1.26
CA THR A 52 -9.23 -6.97 -1.37
C THR A 52 -9.68 -8.38 -1.73
N GLN A 53 -8.79 -9.21 -2.26
CA GLN A 53 -9.08 -10.53 -2.85
C GLN A 53 -10.30 -11.25 -2.27
N GLY A 54 -11.31 -11.54 -3.11
CA GLY A 54 -12.50 -12.30 -2.72
C GLY A 54 -13.45 -11.59 -1.73
N SER A 55 -13.18 -10.31 -1.38
CA SER A 55 -13.91 -9.56 -0.37
C SER A 55 -14.56 -8.32 -0.96
N ARG A 56 -15.58 -7.79 -0.29
CA ARG A 56 -16.22 -6.54 -0.66
C ARG A 56 -15.48 -5.37 -0.05
N LEU A 57 -14.76 -4.58 -0.86
CA LEU A 57 -14.11 -3.36 -0.38
C LEU A 57 -15.14 -2.35 0.12
N PHE A 58 -15.08 -1.99 1.40
CA PHE A 58 -15.80 -0.87 1.96
C PHE A 58 -15.07 0.43 1.60
N ARG A 59 -13.79 0.54 1.98
CA ARG A 59 -12.95 1.72 1.69
C ARG A 59 -11.47 1.42 1.88
N SER A 60 -10.63 2.13 1.14
CA SER A 60 -9.18 2.12 1.36
C SER A 60 -8.72 3.53 1.72
N PHE A 61 -7.97 3.64 2.82
CA PHE A 61 -7.38 4.89 3.32
C PHE A 61 -5.87 4.83 3.12
N PHE A 62 -5.29 5.97 2.76
CA PHE A 62 -3.84 6.15 2.65
C PHE A 62 -3.43 7.36 3.47
N TYR A 63 -2.64 7.14 4.52
CA TYR A 63 -2.18 8.16 5.45
C TYR A 63 -0.75 8.55 5.13
N THR A 64 -0.48 9.85 5.02
CA THR A 64 0.87 10.31 4.63
C THR A 64 1.16 11.72 5.10
N GLY A 65 2.43 11.96 5.45
CA GLY A 65 2.95 13.31 5.57
C GLY A 65 3.10 13.96 4.21
N VAL A 66 2.83 15.27 4.11
CA VAL A 66 2.95 16.01 2.85
C VAL A 66 3.86 17.20 2.98
N ASP A 67 4.67 17.42 1.95
CA ASP A 67 5.36 18.68 1.73
C ASP A 67 4.59 19.43 0.64
N PRO A 68 3.96 20.58 0.96
CA PRO A 68 3.20 21.34 -0.03
C PRO A 68 4.01 21.79 -1.25
N SER A 69 5.34 21.89 -1.10
CA SER A 69 6.25 22.29 -2.16
C SER A 69 6.64 21.15 -3.11
N ASN A 70 6.31 19.89 -2.78
CA ASN A 70 6.66 18.72 -3.58
C ASN A 70 5.56 18.40 -4.60
N GLU A 71 5.71 18.93 -5.82
CA GLU A 71 4.75 18.73 -6.91
C GLU A 71 4.59 17.25 -7.31
N LYS A 72 5.68 16.47 -7.29
CA LYS A 72 5.62 15.04 -7.61
C LYS A 72 4.74 14.28 -6.60
N GLN A 73 4.89 14.62 -5.31
CA GLN A 73 4.05 14.05 -4.27
C GLN A 73 2.58 14.44 -4.46
N GLN A 74 2.31 15.70 -4.80
CA GLN A 74 0.94 16.16 -5.05
C GLN A 74 0.29 15.42 -6.24
N GLY A 75 1.04 15.22 -7.32
CA GLY A 75 0.60 14.44 -8.47
C GLY A 75 0.26 12.98 -8.10
N PHE A 76 1.11 12.34 -7.30
CA PHE A 76 0.88 11.00 -6.78
C PHE A 76 -0.39 10.92 -5.91
N LEU A 77 -0.57 11.85 -4.97
CA LEU A 77 -1.75 11.87 -4.11
C LEU A 77 -3.04 12.12 -4.88
N LEU A 78 -2.98 12.94 -5.93
CA LEU A 78 -4.12 13.11 -6.83
C LEU A 78 -4.45 11.81 -7.57
N TRP A 79 -3.43 11.10 -8.06
CA TRP A 79 -3.60 9.79 -8.67
C TRP A 79 -4.23 8.79 -7.68
N MET A 80 -3.75 8.72 -6.43
CA MET A 80 -4.31 7.87 -5.39
C MET A 80 -5.81 8.12 -5.17
N ARG A 81 -6.21 9.39 -5.06
CA ARG A 81 -7.64 9.77 -4.90
C ARG A 81 -8.50 9.31 -6.06
N ARG A 82 -7.96 9.35 -7.30
CA ARG A 82 -8.66 8.91 -8.52
C ARG A 82 -8.73 7.39 -8.65
N ASN A 83 -7.84 6.66 -7.98
CA ASN A 83 -7.72 5.21 -8.07
C ASN A 83 -8.25 4.46 -6.83
N GLY A 84 -9.24 5.05 -6.14
CA GLY A 84 -10.00 4.36 -5.09
C GLY A 84 -9.47 4.54 -3.68
N TYR A 85 -8.45 5.37 -3.48
CA TYR A 85 -7.91 5.67 -2.15
C TYR A 85 -8.48 6.96 -1.57
N ARG A 86 -8.87 6.93 -0.31
CA ARG A 86 -9.12 8.14 0.47
C ARG A 86 -7.80 8.57 1.12
N VAL A 87 -7.23 9.66 0.62
CA VAL A 87 -5.97 10.18 1.15
C VAL A 87 -6.23 11.06 2.35
N VAL A 88 -5.64 10.70 3.49
CA VAL A 88 -5.55 11.50 4.71
C VAL A 88 -4.13 12.02 4.81
N SER A 89 -3.96 13.33 4.85
CA SER A 89 -2.63 13.93 4.81
C SER A 89 -2.45 14.98 5.90
N LYS A 90 -1.22 15.07 6.42
CA LYS A 90 -0.80 16.04 7.44
C LYS A 90 0.48 16.70 6.96
N GLU A 91 0.61 18.00 7.13
CA GLU A 91 1.84 18.69 6.76
C GLU A 91 3.03 18.20 7.60
N LEU A 92 4.17 18.06 6.94
CA LEU A 92 5.42 17.69 7.59
C LEU A 92 5.89 18.83 8.49
N VAL A 93 6.14 18.52 9.75
CA VAL A 93 6.72 19.43 10.72
C VAL A 93 8.24 19.26 10.69
N GLN A 94 8.95 20.38 10.52
CA GLN A 94 10.41 20.36 10.61
C GLN A 94 10.84 20.27 12.08
N LEU A 95 11.66 19.28 12.38
CA LEU A 95 12.23 19.08 13.70
C LEU A 95 13.53 19.89 13.87
N PRO A 96 14.02 20.11 15.12
CA PRO A 96 15.25 20.87 15.38
C PRO A 96 16.51 20.29 14.73
N ASP A 97 16.52 19.00 14.44
CA ASP A 97 17.60 18.29 13.74
C ASP A 97 17.56 18.46 12.21
N GLY A 98 16.57 19.23 11.69
CA GLY A 98 16.37 19.45 10.28
C GLY A 98 15.53 18.39 9.58
N SER A 99 15.24 17.27 10.23
CA SER A 99 14.36 16.24 9.67
C SER A 99 12.89 16.73 9.59
N LYS A 100 12.14 16.18 8.65
CA LYS A 100 10.70 16.46 8.51
C LYS A 100 9.91 15.22 8.89
N LYS A 101 8.94 15.34 9.80
CA LYS A 101 8.11 14.22 10.26
C LYS A 101 6.65 14.64 10.34
N ALA A 102 5.75 13.69 10.02
CA ALA A 102 4.35 13.73 10.39
C ALA A 102 4.00 12.36 10.96
N ASN A 103 3.38 12.36 12.14
CA ASN A 103 2.81 11.17 12.74
C ASN A 103 1.29 11.20 12.51
N LEU A 104 0.75 10.11 11.93
CA LEU A 104 -0.67 9.95 11.63
C LEU A 104 -1.28 8.75 12.38
N ASP A 105 -0.61 8.19 13.38
CA ASP A 105 -1.10 7.03 14.14
C ASP A 105 -2.43 7.34 14.84
N VAL A 106 -2.60 8.58 15.31
CA VAL A 106 -3.85 9.03 15.90
C VAL A 106 -4.97 9.04 14.88
N GLU A 107 -4.72 9.58 13.68
CA GLU A 107 -5.68 9.62 12.58
C GLU A 107 -6.06 8.19 12.13
N ILE A 108 -5.08 7.29 12.02
CA ILE A 108 -5.32 5.87 11.71
C ILE A 108 -6.17 5.22 12.79
N ALA A 109 -5.78 5.35 14.07
CA ALA A 109 -6.49 4.75 15.19
C ALA A 109 -7.93 5.26 15.30
N VAL A 110 -8.15 6.57 15.15
CA VAL A 110 -9.47 7.21 15.19
C VAL A 110 -10.35 6.71 14.05
N ASP A 111 -9.84 6.67 12.82
CA ASP A 111 -10.61 6.22 11.66
C ASP A 111 -10.94 4.72 11.78
N MET A 112 -10.00 3.88 12.23
CA MET A 112 -10.26 2.46 12.50
C MET A 112 -11.41 2.29 13.48
N MET A 113 -11.38 2.98 14.61
CA MET A 113 -12.38 2.90 15.66
C MET A 113 -13.74 3.50 15.27
N ALA A 114 -13.74 4.66 14.59
CA ALA A 114 -14.96 5.36 14.19
C ALA A 114 -15.79 4.59 13.16
N LEU A 115 -15.13 3.76 12.36
CA LEU A 115 -15.74 3.01 11.27
C LEU A 115 -16.10 1.56 11.65
N VAL A 116 -15.86 1.13 12.90
CA VAL A 116 -16.31 -0.18 13.39
C VAL A 116 -17.83 -0.30 13.22
N GLY A 117 -18.27 -1.42 12.63
CA GLY A 117 -19.67 -1.63 12.22
C GLY A 117 -19.95 -1.29 10.76
N CYS A 118 -19.12 -0.48 10.09
CA CYS A 118 -19.17 -0.27 8.64
C CYS A 118 -18.39 -1.33 7.87
N TYR A 119 -17.44 -1.99 8.50
CA TYR A 119 -16.64 -3.10 7.95
C TYR A 119 -16.68 -4.31 8.90
N ASP A 120 -16.38 -5.47 8.36
CA ASP A 120 -16.30 -6.74 9.09
C ASP A 120 -14.83 -7.13 9.33
N THR A 121 -13.94 -6.70 8.44
CA THR A 121 -12.49 -6.88 8.55
C THR A 121 -11.75 -5.58 8.28
N ALA A 122 -10.85 -5.19 9.19
CA ALA A 122 -9.85 -4.15 8.97
C ALA A 122 -8.54 -4.78 8.50
N ILE A 123 -7.93 -4.22 7.46
CA ILE A 123 -6.57 -4.54 7.05
C ILE A 123 -5.70 -3.33 7.36
N LEU A 124 -4.80 -3.47 8.33
CA LEU A 124 -3.84 -2.45 8.70
C LEU A 124 -2.50 -2.74 8.01
N VAL A 125 -2.06 -1.83 7.15
CA VAL A 125 -0.74 -1.90 6.50
C VAL A 125 0.21 -0.98 7.26
N SER A 126 0.75 -1.48 8.34
CA SER A 126 1.75 -0.84 9.21
C SER A 126 2.39 -1.87 10.14
N GLY A 127 3.64 -1.64 10.52
CA GLY A 127 4.37 -2.42 11.54
C GLY A 127 4.49 -1.69 12.87
N ASP A 128 3.89 -0.49 13.00
CA ASP A 128 4.07 0.36 14.16
C ASP A 128 3.35 -0.19 15.40
N GLY A 129 4.11 -0.42 16.46
CA GLY A 129 3.60 -0.91 17.74
C GLY A 129 2.67 0.05 18.46
N ASP A 130 2.72 1.34 18.16
CA ASP A 130 1.84 2.34 18.76
C ASP A 130 0.37 2.13 18.36
N LEU A 131 0.14 1.43 17.24
CA LEU A 131 -1.19 1.05 16.77
C LEU A 131 -1.75 -0.23 17.45
N ALA A 132 -0.95 -0.94 18.26
CA ALA A 132 -1.39 -2.21 18.88
C ALA A 132 -2.65 -2.04 19.72
N TYR A 133 -2.75 -0.96 20.50
CA TYR A 133 -3.94 -0.68 21.31
C TYR A 133 -5.19 -0.44 20.46
N ALA A 134 -5.05 0.25 19.32
CA ALA A 134 -6.17 0.49 18.41
C ALA A 134 -6.64 -0.82 17.76
N VAL A 135 -5.71 -1.70 17.37
CA VAL A 135 -6.00 -3.03 16.83
C VAL A 135 -6.77 -3.88 17.84
N ASP A 136 -6.28 -3.97 19.09
CA ASP A 136 -6.94 -4.71 20.17
C ASP A 136 -8.36 -4.17 20.43
N ALA A 137 -8.52 -2.84 20.49
CA ALA A 137 -9.81 -2.19 20.72
C ALA A 137 -10.81 -2.46 19.58
N VAL A 138 -10.36 -2.51 18.33
CA VAL A 138 -11.19 -2.83 17.16
C VAL A 138 -11.61 -4.31 17.20
N SER A 139 -10.69 -5.22 17.51
CA SER A 139 -10.97 -6.65 17.66
C SER A 139 -11.93 -6.90 18.81
N TYR A 140 -11.77 -6.22 19.94
CA TYR A 140 -12.71 -6.30 21.09
C TYR A 140 -14.14 -5.88 20.72
N ARG A 141 -14.31 -5.01 19.72
CA ARG A 141 -15.62 -4.61 19.20
C ARG A 141 -16.19 -5.55 18.13
N GLY A 142 -15.54 -6.68 17.89
CA GLY A 142 -16.01 -7.76 17.03
C GLY A 142 -15.65 -7.65 15.57
N ALA A 143 -14.81 -6.69 15.16
CA ALA A 143 -14.25 -6.66 13.83
C ALA A 143 -12.94 -7.46 13.80
N ARG A 144 -12.71 -8.22 12.73
CA ARG A 144 -11.43 -8.91 12.49
C ARG A 144 -10.36 -7.90 12.07
N VAL A 145 -9.14 -8.05 12.57
CA VAL A 145 -8.00 -7.22 12.16
C VAL A 145 -6.87 -8.07 11.58
N GLU A 146 -6.51 -7.76 10.35
CA GLU A 146 -5.35 -8.35 9.67
C GLU A 146 -4.25 -7.28 9.54
N VAL A 147 -3.04 -7.60 9.99
CA VAL A 147 -1.87 -6.71 9.90
C VAL A 147 -0.99 -7.18 8.75
N VAL A 148 -0.61 -6.25 7.88
CA VAL A 148 0.28 -6.46 6.74
C VAL A 148 1.50 -5.56 6.90
N SER A 149 2.67 -6.14 7.08
CA SER A 149 3.91 -5.37 7.22
C SER A 149 5.13 -6.26 6.97
N LEU A 150 6.30 -5.65 6.80
CA LEU A 150 7.56 -6.38 6.72
C LEU A 150 7.97 -6.85 8.13
N ARG A 151 8.27 -8.14 8.29
CA ARG A 151 8.52 -8.75 9.61
C ARG A 151 9.61 -8.03 10.42
N SER A 152 10.70 -7.64 9.77
CA SER A 152 11.81 -6.93 10.40
C SER A 152 11.47 -5.51 10.90
N MET A 153 10.35 -4.95 10.44
CA MET A 153 9.87 -3.62 10.80
C MET A 153 8.56 -3.67 11.61
N THR A 154 8.16 -4.84 12.08
CA THR A 154 6.89 -5.03 12.78
C THR A 154 7.12 -5.31 14.24
N SER A 155 6.47 -4.53 15.11
CA SER A 155 6.48 -4.76 16.55
C SER A 155 5.76 -6.06 16.92
N ASP A 156 6.35 -6.84 17.82
CA ASP A 156 5.71 -8.05 18.33
C ASP A 156 4.41 -7.74 19.08
N SER A 157 4.29 -6.56 19.71
CA SER A 157 3.05 -6.13 20.36
C SER A 157 1.89 -6.03 19.36
N LEU A 158 2.16 -5.56 18.15
CA LEU A 158 1.15 -5.44 17.09
C LEU A 158 0.76 -6.82 16.53
N ILE A 159 1.74 -7.71 16.31
CA ILE A 159 1.47 -9.07 15.82
C ILE A 159 0.62 -9.86 16.83
N ASN A 160 0.90 -9.70 18.10
CA ASN A 160 0.22 -10.47 19.17
C ASN A 160 -1.26 -10.13 19.34
N VAL A 161 -1.70 -8.93 18.93
CA VAL A 161 -3.10 -8.50 19.03
C VAL A 161 -3.87 -8.64 17.71
N ALA A 162 -3.18 -8.91 16.61
CA ALA A 162 -3.80 -9.10 15.30
C ALA A 162 -4.43 -10.50 15.18
N ASP A 163 -5.60 -10.60 14.56
CA ASP A 163 -6.22 -11.91 14.23
C ASP A 163 -5.41 -12.66 13.15
N ARG A 164 -4.70 -11.90 12.32
CA ARG A 164 -3.82 -12.44 11.29
C ARG A 164 -2.68 -11.48 10.99
N TYR A 165 -1.48 -12.03 10.86
CA TYR A 165 -0.32 -11.32 10.33
C TYR A 165 0.02 -11.83 8.93
N ILE A 166 0.31 -10.91 8.01
CA ILE A 166 0.75 -11.20 6.64
C ILE A 166 2.08 -10.48 6.42
N ASP A 167 3.12 -11.25 6.17
CA ASP A 167 4.42 -10.66 5.83
C ASP A 167 4.39 -10.08 4.43
N LEU A 168 4.77 -8.81 4.30
CA LEU A 168 4.82 -8.09 3.04
C LEU A 168 5.77 -8.77 2.03
N GLU A 169 6.84 -9.42 2.52
CA GLU A 169 7.75 -10.18 1.68
C GLU A 169 7.06 -11.36 0.99
N SER A 170 6.11 -12.01 1.66
CA SER A 170 5.38 -13.16 1.11
C SER A 170 4.47 -12.81 -0.06
N ILE A 171 4.06 -11.54 -0.18
CA ILE A 171 3.20 -11.02 -1.25
C ILE A 171 3.93 -10.11 -2.24
N ARG A 172 5.26 -10.04 -2.11
CA ARG A 172 6.13 -9.15 -2.88
C ARG A 172 5.86 -9.21 -4.39
N GLU A 173 5.81 -10.41 -4.95
CA GLU A 173 5.64 -10.61 -6.40
C GLU A 173 4.29 -10.10 -6.91
N ASP A 174 3.25 -10.19 -6.08
CA ASP A 174 1.89 -9.77 -6.41
C ASP A 174 1.71 -8.25 -6.39
N ILE A 175 2.54 -7.53 -5.60
CA ILE A 175 2.37 -6.10 -5.36
C ILE A 175 3.42 -5.21 -6.01
N GLN A 176 4.54 -5.79 -6.49
CA GLN A 176 5.59 -5.01 -7.13
C GLN A 176 5.21 -4.54 -8.53
N LYS A 177 5.72 -3.38 -8.93
CA LYS A 177 5.65 -2.92 -10.32
C LYS A 177 6.45 -3.87 -11.20
N ALA A 178 5.90 -4.18 -12.37
CA ALA A 178 6.64 -4.90 -13.39
C ALA A 178 7.87 -4.06 -13.82
N PRO A 179 9.05 -4.70 -14.03
CA PRO A 179 10.20 -4.02 -14.60
C PRO A 179 9.78 -3.39 -15.93
N ARG A 180 10.16 -2.13 -16.15
CA ARG A 180 9.92 -1.49 -17.45
C ARG A 180 10.70 -2.24 -18.50
N THR A 181 10.00 -2.99 -19.34
CA THR A 181 10.61 -3.58 -20.53
C THR A 181 10.89 -2.42 -21.49
N THR A 182 12.12 -1.96 -21.55
CA THR A 182 12.58 -1.09 -22.61
C THR A 182 12.57 -1.94 -23.89
N TYR A 183 11.53 -1.79 -24.69
CA TYR A 183 11.56 -2.33 -26.05
C TYR A 183 12.60 -1.53 -26.82
N THR A 184 13.81 -2.07 -26.89
CA THR A 184 14.77 -1.60 -27.89
C THR A 184 14.21 -2.02 -29.24
N TYR A 185 13.64 -1.06 -29.98
CA TYR A 185 13.27 -1.27 -31.37
C TYR A 185 14.56 -1.63 -32.11
N ARG A 186 14.70 -2.90 -32.46
CA ARG A 186 15.76 -3.36 -33.37
C ARG A 186 15.19 -3.24 -34.77
N PRO A 187 15.65 -2.26 -35.59
CA PRO A 187 15.23 -2.20 -36.98
C PRO A 187 15.60 -3.55 -37.67
N LEU A 188 14.63 -4.19 -38.29
CA LEU A 188 14.89 -5.30 -39.17
C LEU A 188 15.69 -4.73 -40.33
N THR A 189 17.01 -4.93 -40.34
CA THR A 189 17.87 -4.64 -41.48
C THR A 189 17.58 -5.65 -42.57
N GLY A 190 16.61 -5.34 -43.40
CA GLY A 190 16.22 -6.10 -44.59
C GLY A 190 15.45 -5.15 -45.50
N GLY A 191 16.18 -4.53 -46.41
CA GLY A 191 15.85 -3.56 -47.41
C GLY A 191 14.40 -3.50 -47.92
N LEU A 192 13.67 -2.49 -47.47
CA LEU A 192 12.64 -1.78 -48.22
C LEU A 192 12.56 -0.39 -47.57
N THR A 193 12.95 0.64 -48.30
CA THR A 193 12.74 2.04 -47.90
C THR A 193 11.26 2.32 -47.86
N PRO A 194 10.71 2.81 -46.72
CA PRO A 194 9.34 3.28 -46.69
C PRO A 194 9.23 4.60 -47.48
N PRO A 195 8.10 4.87 -48.14
CA PRO A 195 7.86 6.17 -48.76
C PRO A 195 7.80 7.27 -47.67
N GLU A 196 8.41 8.40 -48.00
CA GLU A 196 8.37 9.60 -47.14
C GLU A 196 6.90 10.01 -46.83
N LEU A 197 6.49 9.83 -45.59
CA LEU A 197 5.28 10.45 -45.06
C LEU A 197 5.71 11.68 -44.30
N SER A 198 5.27 12.82 -44.80
CA SER A 198 5.47 14.17 -44.24
C SER A 198 5.03 14.21 -42.78
N SER A 199 5.93 14.76 -41.95
CA SER A 199 5.72 15.07 -40.55
C SER A 199 4.49 15.96 -40.32
N THR A 200 3.47 15.42 -39.66
CA THR A 200 2.52 16.22 -38.91
C THR A 200 2.51 15.72 -37.47
N SER A 201 2.84 16.65 -36.61
CA SER A 201 3.01 16.57 -35.18
C SER A 201 1.77 16.11 -34.45
N TRP A 202 1.81 14.92 -33.89
CA TRP A 202 0.87 14.46 -32.85
C TRP A 202 1.54 13.59 -31.76
N GLU A 203 2.89 13.69 -31.66
CA GLU A 203 3.69 12.96 -30.65
C GLU A 203 3.68 13.57 -29.24
N ASP A 204 3.11 14.79 -29.06
CA ASP A 204 3.22 15.49 -27.77
C ASP A 204 2.15 15.16 -26.73
N ASN A 205 1.17 14.29 -27.01
CA ASN A 205 0.06 14.05 -26.07
C ASN A 205 0.01 12.66 -25.44
N VAL A 206 0.96 11.76 -25.68
CA VAL A 206 0.95 10.39 -25.11
C VAL A 206 1.99 10.21 -24.01
N SER A 207 2.96 11.10 -23.89
CA SER A 207 4.05 10.97 -22.89
C SER A 207 3.68 11.46 -21.48
N GLU A 208 2.62 12.26 -21.32
CA GLU A 208 2.27 12.84 -20.02
C GLU A 208 1.45 11.92 -19.11
N SER A 209 0.70 10.95 -19.65
CA SER A 209 -0.11 10.05 -18.84
C SER A 209 0.62 8.79 -18.32
N ALA A 210 1.78 8.47 -18.90
CA ALA A 210 2.57 7.28 -18.51
C ALA A 210 3.57 7.54 -17.38
N ASN A 211 3.80 8.80 -17.00
CA ASN A 211 4.83 9.17 -16.02
C ASN A 211 4.31 9.39 -14.59
N ALA A 212 3.01 9.19 -14.35
CA ALA A 212 2.38 9.41 -13.04
C ALA A 212 2.60 8.26 -12.03
N GLY A 213 3.43 7.28 -12.35
CA GLY A 213 3.61 6.08 -11.54
C GLY A 213 4.95 5.93 -10.84
N THR A 214 5.83 6.91 -10.89
CA THR A 214 7.05 6.90 -10.07
C THR A 214 6.73 7.37 -8.66
N SER A 215 7.07 6.56 -7.68
CA SER A 215 6.95 6.89 -6.25
C SER A 215 7.61 8.24 -5.96
N PRO A 216 6.88 9.23 -5.44
CA PRO A 216 7.43 10.57 -5.24
C PRO A 216 8.13 10.75 -3.90
N LEU A 217 8.29 9.67 -3.15
CA LEU A 217 8.99 9.71 -1.89
C LEU A 217 10.49 9.51 -2.19
N GLU A 218 11.20 10.60 -2.46
CA GLU A 218 12.67 10.59 -2.42
C GLU A 218 13.10 10.33 -0.97
N PRO A 219 14.17 9.55 -0.75
CA PRO A 219 14.74 9.41 0.58
C PRO A 219 15.14 10.80 1.09
N LEU A 220 14.73 11.10 2.30
CA LEU A 220 15.30 12.22 3.04
C LEU A 220 16.75 11.82 3.33
N ASP A 221 17.66 12.20 2.45
CA ASP A 221 19.09 12.11 2.72
C ASP A 221 19.41 12.89 4.00
N ASN A 222 19.88 12.18 4.96
CA ASN A 222 20.74 12.49 6.09
C ASN A 222 20.23 11.84 7.37
N LEU A 223 20.53 10.56 7.52
CA LEU A 223 20.74 9.97 8.83
C LEU A 223 22.25 9.70 8.94
N ASP A 224 23.01 10.73 9.29
CA ASP A 224 24.35 10.55 9.78
C ASP A 224 24.32 9.72 11.06
N ASN A 225 24.93 8.54 10.96
CA ASN A 225 25.36 7.73 12.09
C ASN A 225 26.23 8.58 13.02
N ASN A 226 25.71 8.99 14.15
CA ASN A 226 26.56 9.32 15.29
C ASN A 226 25.84 8.92 16.58
N ALA A 227 26.12 7.69 17.04
CA ALA A 227 25.86 7.28 18.41
C ALA A 227 27.04 7.71 19.25
N PRO A 228 26.87 8.46 20.35
CA PRO A 228 27.89 8.59 21.38
C PRO A 228 27.77 7.44 22.37
N ALA A 229 28.94 7.05 22.84
CA ALA A 229 29.22 6.02 23.83
C ALA A 229 28.54 6.24 25.20
#